data_5dbcbde4fa4c34d10a295a3bc7927912
#
_entry.id   5dbcbde4fa4c34d10a295a3bc7927912
#
_cell.length_a   1.000
_cell.length_b   1.000
_cell.length_c   1.000
_cell.angle_alpha   90.00
_cell.angle_beta   90.00
_cell.angle_gamma   90.00
#
_symmetry.space_group_name_H-M   'P 1'
#
loop_
_entity.id
_entity.type
_entity.pdbx_description
1 polymer ?
#
loop_
_entity_poly.entity_id
_entity_poly.type
_entity_poly.pdbx_seq_one_letter_code
_entity_poly.pdbx_strand_id
1 'polypeptide(L)'
;INYEPFPIEQVEINKLILDSANVRIPDYIQGKDRQQALLSYLINSEDVLSLVRSFLTEDYIDIEYPVVIKDNGKYVVLEGNRRVSALKVLCDPTSAGEKEQEIRNQLETTDIQWNIQAINVQICPSREAFARTLARIHTKQSKKSWPRDQIAQFYYEKIKDDPNLTLIELKKTYPSNAKSIEKFVRIKSLRNEILTRREEYAQFGYSSLGHNISQNFS
;
A
#
# COMPACT_ATOMS: atom_id res chain seq x y z
N ILE A 1 16.80 15.22 -22.49
CA ILE A 1 16.37 15.16 -21.09
C ILE A 1 17.49 14.45 -20.34
N ASN A 2 18.25 15.15 -19.52
CA ASN A 2 19.19 14.52 -18.61
C ASN A 2 18.39 13.89 -17.48
N TYR A 3 18.39 12.57 -17.40
CA TYR A 3 17.80 11.83 -16.31
C TYR A 3 18.86 11.58 -15.23
N GLU A 4 18.76 12.27 -14.12
CA GLU A 4 19.56 11.99 -12.93
C GLU A 4 18.61 11.51 -11.83
N PRO A 5 18.61 10.20 -11.51
CA PRO A 5 17.80 9.69 -10.41
C PRO A 5 18.32 10.23 -9.07
N PHE A 6 17.42 10.48 -8.13
CA PHE A 6 17.82 10.82 -6.78
C PHE A 6 18.61 9.66 -6.16
N PRO A 7 19.74 9.93 -5.50
CA PRO A 7 20.50 8.89 -4.79
C PRO A 7 19.64 8.15 -3.77
N ILE A 8 19.89 6.86 -3.63
CA ILE A 8 19.23 6.02 -2.63
C ILE A 8 20.23 5.77 -1.50
N GLU A 9 19.79 6.00 -0.27
CA GLU A 9 20.58 5.72 0.95
C GLU A 9 19.75 4.89 1.91
N GLN A 10 20.39 3.99 2.65
CA GLN A 10 19.78 3.31 3.78
C GLN A 10 19.89 4.19 5.02
N VAL A 11 18.74 4.49 5.64
CA VAL A 11 18.63 5.40 6.78
C VAL A 11 17.85 4.74 7.91
N GLU A 12 18.38 4.87 9.14
CA GLU A 12 17.68 4.43 10.35
C GLU A 12 16.34 5.19 10.51
N ILE A 13 15.29 4.47 10.87
CA ILE A 13 13.93 5.03 11.00
C ILE A 13 13.86 6.14 12.04
N ASN A 14 14.68 6.07 13.10
CA ASN A 14 14.77 7.10 14.14
C ASN A 14 15.34 8.43 13.63
N LYS A 15 16.17 8.42 12.57
CA LYS A 15 16.74 9.62 11.93
C LYS A 15 15.78 10.29 10.95
N LEU A 16 14.69 9.63 10.58
CA LEU A 16 13.68 10.19 9.71
C LEU A 16 12.78 11.15 10.50
N ILE A 17 12.62 12.36 10.00
CA ILE A 17 11.83 13.44 10.61
C ILE A 17 10.59 13.67 9.75
N LEU A 18 9.40 13.61 10.34
CA LEU A 18 8.16 13.93 9.66
C LEU A 18 8.16 15.41 9.25
N ASP A 19 7.70 15.68 8.03
CA ASP A 19 7.71 17.04 7.50
C ASP A 19 6.60 17.90 8.11
N SER A 20 6.97 18.87 8.94
CA SER A 20 6.04 19.84 9.55
C SER A 20 5.42 20.81 8.54
N ALA A 21 6.01 20.96 7.35
CA ALA A 21 5.47 21.78 6.26
C ALA A 21 4.64 20.98 5.25
N ASN A 22 4.29 19.72 5.57
CA ASN A 22 3.45 18.90 4.73
C ASN A 22 2.03 19.50 4.64
N VAL A 23 1.55 19.72 3.42
CA VAL A 23 0.23 20.33 3.14
C VAL A 23 -0.97 19.55 3.71
N ARG A 24 -0.80 18.26 4.08
CA ARG A 24 -1.83 17.46 4.76
C ARG A 24 -1.98 17.81 6.23
N ILE A 25 -0.99 18.49 6.79
CA ILE A 25 -0.97 18.81 8.22
C ILE A 25 -1.60 20.17 8.44
N PRO A 26 -2.67 20.26 9.25
CA PRO A 26 -3.32 21.52 9.55
C PRO A 26 -2.37 22.54 10.20
N ASP A 27 -2.56 23.82 9.90
CA ASP A 27 -1.70 24.91 10.35
C ASP A 27 -1.51 24.96 11.87
N TYR A 28 -2.53 24.55 12.64
CA TYR A 28 -2.46 24.54 14.12
C TYR A 28 -1.52 23.47 14.68
N ILE A 29 -1.10 22.48 13.86
CA ILE A 29 -0.11 21.47 14.20
C ILE A 29 1.25 21.83 13.61
N GLN A 30 1.30 22.61 12.52
CA GLN A 30 2.52 23.07 11.89
C GLN A 30 3.33 23.94 12.86
N GLY A 31 4.65 23.80 12.82
CA GLY A 31 5.59 24.61 13.61
C GLY A 31 6.41 23.82 14.62
N LYS A 32 7.27 24.52 15.36
CA LYS A 32 8.42 24.06 16.16
C LYS A 32 8.24 22.68 16.81
N ASP A 33 9.24 21.81 16.60
CA ASP A 33 9.56 20.56 17.32
C ASP A 33 8.40 19.68 17.83
N ARG A 34 7.37 19.53 16.99
CA ARG A 34 6.18 18.76 17.36
C ARG A 34 6.11 17.42 16.67
N GLN A 35 7.25 16.71 16.56
CA GLN A 35 7.24 15.38 15.91
C GLN A 35 6.20 14.44 16.50
N GLN A 36 6.03 14.46 17.82
CA GLN A 36 4.99 13.68 18.49
C GLN A 36 3.57 14.12 18.10
N ALA A 37 3.32 15.42 17.98
CA ALA A 37 2.02 15.94 17.55
C ALA A 37 1.72 15.60 16.09
N LEU A 38 2.75 15.68 15.20
CA LEU A 38 2.66 15.27 13.80
C LEU A 38 2.34 13.79 13.68
N LEU A 39 3.07 12.95 14.43
CA LEU A 39 2.86 11.51 14.45
C LEU A 39 1.45 11.16 14.94
N SER A 40 1.00 11.74 16.05
CA SER A 40 -0.35 11.54 16.59
C SER A 40 -1.43 11.97 15.59
N TYR A 41 -1.25 13.09 14.91
CA TYR A 41 -2.18 13.54 13.88
C TYR A 41 -2.25 12.54 12.73
N LEU A 42 -1.12 12.10 12.18
CA LEU A 42 -1.08 11.14 11.07
C LEU A 42 -1.71 9.80 11.46
N ILE A 43 -1.48 9.32 12.68
CA ILE A 43 -2.08 8.09 13.19
C ILE A 43 -3.62 8.20 13.24
N ASN A 44 -4.13 9.31 13.74
CA ASN A 44 -5.56 9.48 13.98
C ASN A 44 -6.36 9.92 12.75
N SER A 45 -5.72 10.65 11.81
CA SER A 45 -6.41 11.32 10.69
C SER A 45 -6.04 10.78 9.31
N GLU A 46 -4.89 10.09 9.16
CA GLU A 46 -4.35 9.68 7.87
C GLU A 46 -4.24 8.16 7.71
N ASP A 47 -5.04 7.41 8.47
CA ASP A 47 -5.17 5.95 8.34
C ASP A 47 -3.82 5.18 8.40
N VAL A 48 -2.93 5.61 9.30
CA VAL A 48 -1.62 4.97 9.50
C VAL A 48 -1.78 3.55 10.04
N LEU A 49 -2.79 3.27 10.86
CA LEU A 49 -3.02 1.95 11.43
C LEU A 49 -3.35 0.88 10.39
N SER A 50 -3.93 1.26 9.24
CA SER A 50 -4.11 0.31 8.13
C SER A 50 -2.76 -0.10 7.52
N LEU A 51 -1.80 0.82 7.44
CA LEU A 51 -0.44 0.50 6.97
C LEU A 51 0.30 -0.39 7.99
N VAL A 52 0.15 -0.11 9.29
CA VAL A 52 0.69 -0.98 10.35
C VAL A 52 0.18 -2.41 10.18
N ARG A 53 -1.13 -2.58 10.03
CA ARG A 53 -1.74 -3.90 9.78
C ARG A 53 -1.21 -4.55 8.51
N SER A 54 -1.13 -3.79 7.41
CA SER A 54 -0.60 -4.30 6.14
C SER A 54 0.84 -4.80 6.28
N PHE A 55 1.72 -4.05 6.94
CA PHE A 55 3.11 -4.45 7.16
C PHE A 55 3.24 -5.70 8.03
N LEU A 56 2.33 -5.90 8.98
CA LEU A 56 2.29 -7.07 9.85
C LEU A 56 1.57 -8.28 9.25
N THR A 57 0.92 -8.15 8.09
CA THR A 57 0.22 -9.25 7.41
C THR A 57 0.80 -9.62 6.06
N GLU A 58 1.45 -8.67 5.38
CA GLU A 58 1.95 -8.83 4.00
C GLU A 58 3.45 -8.58 3.87
N ASP A 59 4.15 -8.38 4.98
CA ASP A 59 5.52 -7.89 5.08
C ASP A 59 5.68 -6.44 4.57
N TYR A 60 6.77 -5.80 5.01
CA TYR A 60 7.19 -4.52 4.48
C TYR A 60 8.04 -4.74 3.23
N ILE A 61 7.55 -4.28 2.09
CA ILE A 61 8.28 -4.34 0.83
C ILE A 61 8.66 -2.93 0.39
N ASP A 62 9.94 -2.73 0.12
CA ASP A 62 10.55 -1.44 -0.22
C ASP A 62 10.34 -1.09 -1.72
N ILE A 63 9.06 -1.08 -2.17
CA ILE A 63 8.72 -0.79 -3.58
C ILE A 63 8.77 0.72 -3.88
N GLU A 64 8.39 1.56 -2.91
CA GLU A 64 8.35 3.01 -3.06
C GLU A 64 9.14 3.63 -1.91
N TYR A 65 10.34 4.09 -2.22
CA TYR A 65 11.19 4.74 -1.22
C TYR A 65 10.60 6.09 -0.79
N PRO A 66 10.57 6.39 0.52
CA PRO A 66 10.30 7.74 0.96
C PRO A 66 11.29 8.72 0.33
N VAL A 67 10.82 9.91 -0.03
CA VAL A 67 11.69 10.99 -0.52
C VAL A 67 12.01 11.93 0.62
N VAL A 68 13.30 12.16 0.85
CA VAL A 68 13.78 12.96 1.96
C VAL A 68 14.76 14.05 1.50
N ILE A 69 14.91 15.10 2.30
CA ILE A 69 16.03 16.04 2.23
C ILE A 69 16.90 15.90 3.47
N LYS A 70 18.21 16.13 3.30
CA LYS A 70 19.15 16.21 4.42
C LYS A 70 19.07 17.61 5.03
N ASP A 71 18.81 17.67 6.33
CA ASP A 71 18.80 18.90 7.11
C ASP A 71 19.45 18.68 8.48
N ASN A 72 20.57 19.35 8.74
CA ASN A 72 21.29 19.32 10.01
C ASN A 72 21.54 17.90 10.58
N GLY A 73 21.95 16.96 9.70
CA GLY A 73 22.23 15.58 10.07
C GLY A 73 21.01 14.69 10.27
N LYS A 74 19.82 15.21 10.00
CA LYS A 74 18.54 14.49 9.98
C LYS A 74 18.00 14.39 8.54
N TYR A 75 16.98 13.58 8.34
CA TYR A 75 16.34 13.34 7.05
C TYR A 75 14.86 13.72 7.14
N VAL A 76 14.50 14.88 6.58
CA VAL A 76 13.10 15.35 6.56
C VAL A 76 12.33 14.68 5.44
N VAL A 77 11.25 14.02 5.77
CA VAL A 77 10.43 13.20 4.84
C VAL A 77 9.49 14.08 4.05
N LEU A 78 9.81 14.38 2.79
CA LEU A 78 8.94 15.15 1.88
C LEU A 78 7.75 14.32 1.38
N GLU A 79 7.99 13.03 1.08
CA GLU A 79 6.96 12.07 0.64
C GLU A 79 7.13 10.75 1.37
N GLY A 80 6.01 10.10 1.69
CA GLY A 80 5.98 8.85 2.45
C GLY A 80 5.79 9.05 3.96
N ASN A 81 5.35 10.23 4.42
CA ASN A 81 5.14 10.52 5.85
C ASN A 81 4.23 9.49 6.54
N ARG A 82 3.13 9.05 5.91
CA ARG A 82 2.26 7.99 6.46
C ARG A 82 3.01 6.67 6.67
N ARG A 83 3.80 6.26 5.65
CA ARG A 83 4.61 5.03 5.70
C ARG A 83 5.66 5.11 6.79
N VAL A 84 6.40 6.22 6.86
CA VAL A 84 7.39 6.44 7.91
C VAL A 84 6.75 6.49 9.30
N SER A 85 5.54 7.04 9.43
CA SER A 85 4.79 7.02 10.70
C SER A 85 4.45 5.58 11.14
N ALA A 86 3.98 4.74 10.22
CA ALA A 86 3.72 3.32 10.50
C ALA A 86 4.99 2.59 10.94
N LEU A 87 6.12 2.81 10.26
CA LEU A 87 7.41 2.23 10.61
C LEU A 87 7.90 2.70 11.99
N LYS A 88 7.74 4.00 12.31
CA LYS A 88 8.13 4.55 13.62
C LYS A 88 7.38 3.88 14.76
N VAL A 89 6.07 3.72 14.65
CA VAL A 89 5.27 3.11 15.72
C VAL A 89 5.46 1.59 15.84
N LEU A 90 5.88 0.93 14.76
CA LEU A 90 6.29 -0.48 14.80
C LEU A 90 7.67 -0.66 15.46
N CYS A 91 8.59 0.30 15.28
CA CYS A 91 9.88 0.30 15.98
C CYS A 91 9.76 0.70 17.45
N ASP A 92 8.88 1.64 17.75
CA ASP A 92 8.60 2.14 19.10
C ASP A 92 7.10 2.37 19.28
N PRO A 93 6.34 1.36 19.74
CA PRO A 93 4.90 1.49 19.99
C PRO A 93 4.53 2.59 20.98
N THR A 94 5.43 2.96 21.91
CA THR A 94 5.15 4.03 22.90
C THR A 94 4.94 5.38 22.22
N SER A 95 5.55 5.58 21.05
CA SER A 95 5.39 6.79 20.22
C SER A 95 3.96 6.97 19.67
N ALA A 96 3.13 5.93 19.68
CA ALA A 96 1.75 5.98 19.18
C ALA A 96 0.75 6.58 20.18
N GLY A 97 1.17 6.89 21.42
CA GLY A 97 0.30 7.47 22.45
C GLY A 97 -0.91 6.59 22.75
N GLU A 98 -2.13 7.12 22.60
CA GLU A 98 -3.37 6.37 22.88
C GLU A 98 -3.53 5.08 22.06
N LYS A 99 -2.81 4.96 20.95
CA LYS A 99 -2.83 3.77 20.09
C LYS A 99 -1.75 2.74 20.40
N GLU A 100 -0.93 2.97 21.41
CA GLU A 100 0.16 2.07 21.81
C GLU A 100 -0.34 0.63 22.03
N GLN A 101 -1.38 0.45 22.85
CA GLN A 101 -1.88 -0.89 23.16
C GLN A 101 -2.43 -1.62 21.92
N GLU A 102 -3.08 -0.89 21.02
CA GLU A 102 -3.58 -1.46 19.76
C GLU A 102 -2.43 -2.00 18.93
N ILE A 103 -1.31 -1.26 18.83
CA ILE A 103 -0.13 -1.66 18.06
C ILE A 103 0.60 -2.84 18.74
N ARG A 104 0.76 -2.82 20.07
CA ARG A 104 1.34 -3.95 20.80
C ARG A 104 0.56 -5.24 20.60
N ASN A 105 -0.77 -5.18 20.68
CA ASN A 105 -1.63 -6.34 20.43
C ASN A 105 -1.46 -6.88 18.99
N GLN A 106 -1.29 -6.00 18.00
CA GLN A 106 -1.05 -6.42 16.63
C GLN A 106 0.33 -7.09 16.46
N LEU A 107 1.37 -6.57 17.11
CA LEU A 107 2.71 -7.17 17.13
C LEU A 107 2.74 -8.54 17.81
N GLU A 108 1.94 -8.73 18.88
CA GLU A 108 1.86 -10.00 19.60
C GLU A 108 1.05 -11.07 18.85
N THR A 109 0.09 -10.65 18.01
CA THR A 109 -0.81 -11.57 17.29
C THR A 109 -0.36 -11.90 15.87
N THR A 110 0.72 -11.27 15.38
CA THR A 110 1.27 -11.55 14.05
C THR A 110 2.32 -12.66 14.10
N ASP A 111 2.40 -13.42 13.02
CA ASP A 111 3.50 -14.38 12.80
C ASP A 111 4.78 -13.69 12.30
N ILE A 112 4.71 -12.41 11.94
CA ILE A 112 5.84 -11.63 11.43
C ILE A 112 6.66 -11.09 12.60
N GLN A 113 7.95 -11.43 12.64
CA GLN A 113 8.89 -10.83 13.57
C GLN A 113 9.38 -9.47 13.03
N TRP A 114 8.84 -8.38 13.60
CA TRP A 114 9.24 -7.04 13.20
C TRP A 114 10.67 -6.72 13.69
N ASN A 115 11.60 -6.56 12.74
CA ASN A 115 13.01 -6.29 13.03
C ASN A 115 13.61 -5.15 12.15
N ILE A 116 12.78 -4.45 11.39
CA ILE A 116 13.23 -3.39 10.47
C ILE A 116 13.58 -2.15 11.29
N GLN A 117 14.85 -1.74 11.26
CA GLN A 117 15.35 -0.55 11.93
C GLN A 117 15.82 0.55 10.96
N ALA A 118 16.06 0.18 9.70
CA ALA A 118 16.51 1.09 8.64
C ALA A 118 15.80 0.74 7.34
N ILE A 119 15.57 1.75 6.50
CA ILE A 119 14.93 1.61 5.19
C ILE A 119 15.70 2.39 4.13
N ASN A 120 15.50 2.05 2.87
CA ASN A 120 15.99 2.83 1.75
C ASN A 120 15.13 4.08 1.56
N VAL A 121 15.78 5.20 1.32
CA VAL A 121 15.14 6.49 1.03
C VAL A 121 15.78 7.14 -0.20
N GLN A 122 15.05 7.93 -0.93
CA GLN A 122 15.58 8.76 -2.01
C GLN A 122 15.98 10.14 -1.47
N ILE A 123 17.23 10.53 -1.68
CA ILE A 123 17.76 11.82 -1.22
C ILE A 123 17.48 12.88 -2.29
N CYS A 124 16.54 13.77 -2.01
CA CYS A 124 16.28 14.92 -2.87
C CYS A 124 17.22 16.08 -2.51
N PRO A 125 17.78 16.82 -3.48
CA PRO A 125 18.69 17.92 -3.21
C PRO A 125 18.01 19.08 -2.50
N SER A 126 16.74 19.36 -2.76
CA SER A 126 15.99 20.41 -2.08
C SER A 126 14.47 20.16 -2.19
N ARG A 127 13.71 20.88 -1.37
CA ARG A 127 12.25 20.89 -1.40
C ARG A 127 11.71 21.39 -2.75
N GLU A 128 12.34 22.41 -3.32
CA GLU A 128 11.97 23.02 -4.60
C GLU A 128 12.17 22.05 -5.76
N ALA A 129 13.26 21.27 -5.73
CA ALA A 129 13.53 20.24 -6.75
C ALA A 129 12.42 19.18 -6.80
N PHE A 130 11.80 18.89 -5.65
CA PHE A 130 10.72 17.89 -5.54
C PHE A 130 9.31 18.46 -5.68
N ALA A 131 9.13 19.77 -5.51
CA ALA A 131 7.81 20.42 -5.42
C ALA A 131 6.87 20.08 -6.59
N ARG A 132 7.36 20.09 -7.83
CA ARG A 132 6.54 19.75 -9.03
C ARG A 132 6.10 18.28 -9.02
N THR A 133 6.97 17.39 -8.60
CA THR A 133 6.68 15.95 -8.51
C THR A 133 5.69 15.68 -7.38
N LEU A 134 5.88 16.31 -6.23
CA LEU A 134 4.99 16.24 -5.08
C LEU A 134 3.56 16.69 -5.45
N ALA A 135 3.44 17.85 -6.10
CA ALA A 135 2.15 18.35 -6.58
C ALA A 135 1.47 17.34 -7.52
N ARG A 136 2.23 16.76 -8.47
CA ARG A 136 1.70 15.76 -9.41
C ARG A 136 1.22 14.48 -8.71
N ILE A 137 1.99 13.98 -7.74
CA ILE A 137 1.64 12.76 -6.98
C ILE A 137 0.28 12.96 -6.26
N HIS A 138 0.07 14.13 -5.66
CA HIS A 138 -1.11 14.38 -4.83
C HIS A 138 -2.31 14.99 -5.57
N THR A 139 -2.12 15.54 -6.77
CA THR A 139 -3.23 16.15 -7.54
C THR A 139 -3.73 15.28 -8.69
N LYS A 140 -2.98 14.27 -9.09
CA LYS A 140 -3.37 13.34 -10.16
C LYS A 140 -3.24 11.90 -9.66
N GLN A 141 -4.16 11.02 -10.09
CA GLN A 141 -3.98 9.58 -9.89
C GLN A 141 -2.71 9.14 -10.64
N SER A 142 -1.66 8.89 -9.89
CA SER A 142 -0.36 8.49 -10.44
C SER A 142 -0.33 7.03 -10.90
N LYS A 143 -1.20 6.19 -10.32
CA LYS A 143 -1.32 4.75 -10.66
C LYS A 143 -2.76 4.43 -11.03
N LYS A 144 -2.90 3.76 -12.18
CA LYS A 144 -4.17 3.21 -12.62
C LYS A 144 -4.36 1.85 -11.94
N SER A 145 -5.43 1.71 -11.15
CA SER A 145 -5.81 0.42 -10.58
C SER A 145 -6.13 -0.59 -11.68
N TRP A 146 -5.81 -1.85 -11.45
CA TRP A 146 -6.21 -2.90 -12.37
C TRP A 146 -7.73 -2.97 -12.47
N PRO A 147 -8.30 -3.11 -13.68
CA PRO A 147 -9.70 -3.45 -13.84
C PRO A 147 -10.05 -4.76 -13.12
N ARG A 148 -11.28 -4.87 -12.65
CA ARG A 148 -11.75 -6.05 -11.90
C ARG A 148 -11.49 -7.37 -12.64
N ASP A 149 -11.65 -7.38 -13.96
CA ASP A 149 -11.36 -8.53 -14.81
C ASP A 149 -9.89 -8.98 -14.75
N GLN A 150 -8.97 -8.03 -14.70
CA GLN A 150 -7.54 -8.32 -14.59
C GLN A 150 -7.18 -8.85 -13.19
N ILE A 151 -7.82 -8.30 -12.14
CA ILE A 151 -7.67 -8.82 -10.77
C ILE A 151 -8.20 -10.24 -10.70
N ALA A 152 -9.38 -10.50 -11.30
CA ALA A 152 -9.97 -11.84 -11.35
C ALA A 152 -9.09 -12.83 -12.12
N GLN A 153 -8.50 -12.38 -13.25
CA GLN A 153 -7.55 -13.19 -14.03
C GLN A 153 -6.32 -13.55 -13.19
N PHE A 154 -5.72 -12.58 -12.49
CA PHE A 154 -4.54 -12.79 -11.65
C PHE A 154 -4.77 -13.92 -10.63
N TYR A 155 -5.87 -13.87 -9.86
CA TYR A 155 -6.15 -14.91 -8.86
C TYR A 155 -6.54 -16.25 -9.48
N TYR A 156 -7.23 -16.23 -10.61
CA TYR A 156 -7.58 -17.45 -11.35
C TYR A 156 -6.34 -18.19 -11.86
N GLU A 157 -5.36 -17.47 -12.40
CA GLU A 157 -4.10 -18.06 -12.87
C GLU A 157 -3.30 -18.69 -11.73
N LYS A 158 -3.26 -18.06 -10.53
CA LYS A 158 -2.60 -18.66 -9.36
C LYS A 158 -3.14 -20.04 -9.00
N ILE A 159 -4.47 -20.23 -9.06
CA ILE A 159 -5.09 -21.54 -8.81
C ILE A 159 -4.86 -22.51 -9.98
N LYS A 160 -4.85 -21.99 -11.21
CA LYS A 160 -4.59 -22.82 -12.39
C LYS A 160 -3.17 -23.34 -12.43
N ASP A 161 -2.20 -22.51 -12.05
CA ASP A 161 -0.77 -22.86 -12.06
C ASP A 161 -0.41 -23.83 -10.94
N ASP A 162 -1.14 -23.80 -9.82
CA ASP A 162 -1.02 -24.75 -8.72
C ASP A 162 -2.39 -25.35 -8.37
N PRO A 163 -2.74 -26.52 -8.93
CA PRO A 163 -4.01 -27.20 -8.66
C PRO A 163 -4.22 -27.61 -7.19
N ASN A 164 -3.17 -27.64 -6.39
CA ASN A 164 -3.24 -27.95 -4.95
C ASN A 164 -3.52 -26.69 -4.11
N LEU A 165 -3.35 -25.51 -4.68
CA LEU A 165 -3.59 -24.24 -4.00
C LEU A 165 -5.05 -24.05 -3.68
N THR A 166 -5.40 -24.08 -2.41
CA THR A 166 -6.77 -23.86 -1.95
C THR A 166 -7.12 -22.37 -1.89
N LEU A 167 -8.43 -22.06 -1.96
CA LEU A 167 -8.90 -20.69 -1.71
C LEU A 167 -8.53 -20.16 -0.33
N ILE A 168 -8.39 -21.05 0.65
CA ILE A 168 -8.00 -20.67 2.02
C ILE A 168 -6.54 -20.21 2.02
N GLU A 169 -5.65 -20.96 1.38
CA GLU A 169 -4.24 -20.60 1.25
C GLU A 169 -4.05 -19.34 0.42
N LEU A 170 -4.80 -19.20 -0.68
CA LEU A 170 -4.78 -17.99 -1.50
C LEU A 170 -5.20 -16.75 -0.69
N LYS A 171 -6.25 -16.87 0.16
CA LYS A 171 -6.69 -15.80 1.06
C LYS A 171 -5.64 -15.48 2.15
N LYS A 172 -4.89 -16.47 2.61
CA LYS A 172 -3.77 -16.25 3.55
C LYS A 172 -2.61 -15.53 2.87
N THR A 173 -2.29 -15.91 1.64
CA THR A 173 -1.20 -15.28 0.85
C THR A 173 -1.51 -13.83 0.48
N TYR A 174 -2.78 -13.48 0.28
CA TYR A 174 -3.21 -12.13 -0.13
C TYR A 174 -4.28 -11.57 0.84
N PRO A 175 -3.93 -11.28 2.10
CA PRO A 175 -4.89 -10.95 3.16
C PRO A 175 -5.66 -9.65 2.87
N SER A 176 -5.06 -8.64 2.27
CA SER A 176 -5.73 -7.39 1.89
C SER A 176 -6.91 -7.59 0.95
N ASN A 177 -6.90 -8.66 0.15
CA ASN A 177 -7.93 -8.97 -0.82
C ASN A 177 -8.79 -10.19 -0.42
N ALA A 178 -8.55 -10.79 0.74
CA ALA A 178 -9.14 -12.07 1.16
C ALA A 178 -10.66 -12.14 1.00
N LYS A 179 -11.38 -11.03 1.32
CA LYS A 179 -12.85 -10.94 1.19
C LYS A 179 -13.35 -11.01 -0.26
N SER A 180 -12.53 -10.59 -1.21
CA SER A 180 -12.90 -10.46 -2.62
C SER A 180 -12.40 -11.60 -3.51
N ILE A 181 -11.33 -12.30 -3.09
CA ILE A 181 -10.64 -13.33 -3.89
C ILE A 181 -11.62 -14.40 -4.38
N GLU A 182 -12.44 -14.95 -3.50
CA GLU A 182 -13.40 -16.01 -3.86
C GLU A 182 -14.38 -15.53 -4.95
N LYS A 183 -14.91 -14.30 -4.81
CA LYS A 183 -15.78 -13.69 -5.81
C LYS A 183 -15.06 -13.57 -7.16
N PHE A 184 -13.82 -13.08 -7.16
CA PHE A 184 -13.04 -12.91 -8.39
C PHE A 184 -12.75 -14.25 -9.08
N VAL A 185 -12.33 -15.26 -8.32
CA VAL A 185 -12.05 -16.61 -8.86
C VAL A 185 -13.31 -17.23 -9.45
N ARG A 186 -14.43 -17.19 -8.73
CA ARG A 186 -15.71 -17.74 -9.20
C ARG A 186 -16.19 -17.06 -10.50
N ILE A 187 -16.17 -15.73 -10.56
CA ILE A 187 -16.55 -14.98 -11.77
C ILE A 187 -15.68 -15.38 -12.95
N LYS A 188 -14.37 -15.49 -12.75
CA LYS A 188 -13.45 -15.83 -13.83
C LYS A 188 -13.63 -17.28 -14.30
N SER A 189 -13.79 -18.23 -13.37
CA SER A 189 -14.07 -19.63 -13.69
C SER A 189 -15.34 -19.77 -14.50
N LEU A 190 -16.43 -19.13 -14.06
CA LEU A 190 -17.71 -19.15 -14.77
C LEU A 190 -17.59 -18.55 -16.17
N ARG A 191 -16.93 -17.40 -16.30
CA ARG A 191 -16.71 -16.76 -17.60
C ARG A 191 -15.91 -17.67 -18.54
N ASN A 192 -14.84 -18.30 -18.05
CA ASN A 192 -14.04 -19.21 -18.86
C ASN A 192 -14.84 -20.45 -19.28
N GLU A 193 -15.64 -21.01 -18.39
CA GLU A 193 -16.52 -22.13 -18.72
C GLU A 193 -17.53 -21.76 -19.83
N ILE A 194 -18.19 -20.61 -19.72
CA ILE A 194 -19.13 -20.12 -20.74
C ILE A 194 -18.42 -19.90 -22.09
N LEU A 195 -17.21 -19.32 -22.06
CA LEU A 195 -16.43 -19.10 -23.29
C LEU A 195 -15.99 -20.42 -23.93
N THR A 196 -15.61 -21.42 -23.13
CA THR A 196 -15.23 -22.75 -23.62
C THR A 196 -16.38 -23.48 -24.24
N ARG A 197 -17.58 -23.31 -23.68
CA ARG A 197 -18.84 -23.93 -24.19
C ARG A 197 -19.66 -22.99 -25.09
N ARG A 198 -19.01 -21.97 -25.66
CA ARG A 198 -19.71 -20.93 -26.45
C ARG A 198 -20.55 -21.51 -27.60
N GLU A 199 -20.04 -22.52 -28.24
CA GLU A 199 -20.78 -23.17 -29.35
C GLU A 199 -22.01 -23.95 -28.85
N GLU A 200 -21.92 -24.62 -27.71
CA GLU A 200 -23.04 -25.26 -27.05
C GLU A 200 -24.12 -24.26 -26.65
N TYR A 201 -23.71 -23.15 -25.99
CA TYR A 201 -24.63 -22.10 -25.56
C TYR A 201 -25.24 -21.31 -26.73
N ALA A 202 -24.54 -21.19 -27.86
CA ALA A 202 -25.07 -20.55 -29.07
C ALA A 202 -26.28 -21.31 -29.66
N GLN A 203 -26.27 -22.64 -29.54
CA GLN A 203 -27.41 -23.48 -29.97
C GLN A 203 -28.69 -23.23 -29.16
N PHE A 204 -28.56 -22.70 -27.93
CA PHE A 204 -29.67 -22.32 -27.05
C PHE A 204 -30.02 -20.82 -27.12
N GLY A 205 -29.53 -20.08 -28.11
CA GLY A 205 -29.81 -18.65 -28.28
C GLY A 205 -28.99 -17.70 -27.42
N TYR A 206 -27.95 -18.20 -26.75
CA TYR A 206 -27.10 -17.39 -25.85
C TYR A 206 -25.85 -16.82 -26.54
N SER A 207 -25.91 -16.48 -27.80
CA SER A 207 -24.75 -15.98 -28.61
C SER A 207 -24.13 -14.68 -28.08
N SER A 208 -24.85 -13.89 -27.27
CA SER A 208 -24.38 -12.61 -26.70
C SER A 208 -23.89 -12.68 -25.25
N LEU A 209 -23.92 -13.85 -24.60
CA LEU A 209 -23.60 -14.03 -23.20
C LEU A 209 -22.16 -13.56 -22.86
N GLY A 210 -21.22 -13.71 -23.79
CA GLY A 210 -19.82 -13.26 -23.58
C GLY A 210 -19.65 -11.73 -23.44
N HIS A 211 -20.56 -10.94 -24.00
CA HIS A 211 -20.52 -9.47 -23.93
C HIS A 211 -21.22 -8.94 -22.67
N ASN A 212 -22.31 -9.57 -22.25
CA ASN A 212 -23.12 -9.11 -21.12
C ASN A 212 -22.56 -9.54 -19.76
N ILE A 213 -21.77 -10.62 -19.70
CA ILE A 213 -21.17 -11.09 -18.44
C ILE A 213 -20.15 -10.07 -17.89
N SER A 214 -19.41 -9.38 -18.76
CA SER A 214 -18.48 -8.33 -18.31
C SER A 214 -19.19 -7.07 -17.79
N GLN A 215 -20.42 -6.80 -18.20
CA GLN A 215 -21.18 -5.61 -17.80
C GLN A 215 -22.04 -5.83 -16.54
N ASN A 216 -22.54 -7.03 -16.32
CA ASN A 216 -23.47 -7.32 -15.21
C ASN A 216 -22.79 -7.76 -13.90
N PHE A 217 -21.47 -7.89 -13.88
CA PHE A 217 -20.68 -8.19 -12.68
C PHE A 217 -19.79 -7.00 -12.23
N SER A 218 -20.08 -5.78 -12.71
CA SER A 218 -19.45 -4.53 -12.27
C SER A 218 -20.05 -4.00 -10.95
#